data_77b1d5e78c39a2c411ebbc3d30e488cc
#
_entry.id   77b1d5e78c39a2c411ebbc3d30e488cc
#
_cell.length_a   1.000
_cell.length_b   1.000
_cell.length_c   1.000
_cell.angle_alpha   90.00
_cell.angle_beta   90.00
_cell.angle_gamma   90.00
#
_symmetry.space_group_name_H-M   'P 1'
#
loop_
_entity.id
_entity.type
_entity.pdbx_description
1 polymer ?
#
loop_
_entity_poly.entity_id
_entity_poly.type
_entity_poly.pdbx_seq_one_letter_code
_entity_poly.pdbx_strand_id
1 'polypeptide(L)'
;VELNGEAAPVPRETAPVRAILPPIVARIFSIPPGVPFVDALADGLLAQYAAPDDPLRLAAVTVLLPTRRACRALREAFLRRAESGAMLLPAMRPLGDVDEEELALIGEAADDGDDLGGGLDLPPAIAGPRRQLLLASLVERWWRARGEGPREGGFDQAVRLAGELGRLLDRIHTARLSFDGLKDLVPAAYAAHWQITIEFLAILAEHWPAILAEEGALDQADRRNQMLAALAEDWRARPPDAPVIAAGSTGSIPA
;
A
#
# COMPACT_ATOMS: atom_id res chain seq x y z
N VAL A 1 -37.80 -22.41 -36.23
CA VAL A 1 -36.67 -23.23 -35.74
C VAL A 1 -36.10 -22.49 -34.52
N GLU A 2 -36.54 -22.97 -33.36
CA GLU A 2 -36.08 -22.51 -32.05
C GLU A 2 -34.67 -23.04 -31.81
N LEU A 3 -33.76 -22.16 -31.42
CA LEU A 3 -32.47 -22.52 -30.84
C LEU A 3 -32.41 -21.99 -29.40
N ASN A 4 -32.97 -22.77 -28.48
CA ASN A 4 -32.71 -22.69 -27.06
C ASN A 4 -31.28 -23.25 -26.80
N GLY A 5 -30.32 -22.39 -26.64
CA GLY A 5 -28.99 -22.69 -26.15
C GLY A 5 -28.89 -22.27 -24.68
N GLU A 6 -29.16 -23.20 -23.79
CA GLU A 6 -29.02 -23.06 -22.35
C GLU A 6 -27.51 -23.04 -22.01
N ALA A 7 -27.00 -21.87 -21.63
CA ALA A 7 -25.63 -21.71 -21.19
C ALA A 7 -25.51 -22.30 -19.76
N ALA A 8 -24.70 -23.34 -19.62
CA ALA A 8 -24.39 -23.97 -18.34
C ALA A 8 -23.71 -22.95 -17.39
N PRO A 9 -24.09 -22.93 -16.11
CA PRO A 9 -23.48 -22.03 -15.13
C PRO A 9 -22.02 -22.45 -14.86
N VAL A 10 -21.10 -21.51 -15.03
CA VAL A 10 -19.70 -21.68 -14.63
C VAL A 10 -19.64 -21.75 -13.10
N PRO A 11 -19.08 -22.80 -12.52
CA PRO A 11 -18.93 -22.89 -11.07
C PRO A 11 -17.93 -21.83 -10.59
N ARG A 12 -18.44 -20.83 -9.85
CA ARG A 12 -17.59 -19.94 -9.04
C ARG A 12 -17.14 -20.70 -7.81
N GLU A 13 -16.02 -21.37 -7.91
CA GLU A 13 -15.33 -21.95 -6.78
C GLU A 13 -14.62 -20.82 -6.01
N THR A 14 -15.37 -20.13 -5.17
CA THR A 14 -14.80 -19.25 -4.14
C THR A 14 -14.27 -20.14 -3.05
N ALA A 15 -12.96 -20.43 -3.08
CA ALA A 15 -12.30 -21.04 -1.93
C ALA A 15 -12.52 -20.14 -0.70
N PRO A 16 -12.99 -20.69 0.43
CA PRO A 16 -13.19 -19.90 1.62
C PRO A 16 -11.82 -19.50 2.17
N VAL A 17 -11.52 -18.21 2.15
CA VAL A 17 -10.43 -17.65 2.96
C VAL A 17 -10.82 -17.85 4.42
N ARG A 18 -10.38 -18.95 4.99
CA ARG A 18 -10.58 -19.28 6.40
C ARG A 18 -9.55 -18.50 7.21
N ALA A 19 -9.81 -17.23 7.43
CA ALA A 19 -9.12 -16.46 8.45
C ALA A 19 -9.54 -16.99 9.82
N ILE A 20 -8.73 -17.88 10.38
CA ILE A 20 -8.80 -18.24 11.81
C ILE A 20 -8.08 -17.10 12.56
N LEU A 21 -8.74 -15.95 12.66
CA LEU A 21 -8.34 -14.94 13.63
C LEU A 21 -9.08 -15.29 14.94
N PRO A 22 -8.39 -15.27 16.11
CA PRO A 22 -9.10 -15.26 17.38
C PRO A 22 -10.08 -14.08 17.37
N PRO A 23 -11.21 -14.14 18.10
CA PRO A 23 -12.18 -13.06 18.09
C PRO A 23 -11.54 -11.80 18.69
N ILE A 24 -10.92 -10.99 17.83
CA ILE A 24 -10.59 -9.61 18.16
C ILE A 24 -11.96 -8.95 18.26
N VAL A 25 -12.37 -8.59 19.47
CA VAL A 25 -13.57 -7.77 19.67
C VAL A 25 -13.25 -6.39 19.15
N ALA A 26 -13.32 -6.24 17.83
CA ALA A 26 -13.11 -4.94 17.19
C ALA A 26 -14.26 -4.02 17.63
N ARG A 27 -13.91 -2.91 18.27
CA ARG A 27 -14.87 -1.86 18.62
C ARG A 27 -15.01 -0.93 17.41
N ILE A 28 -16.19 -0.91 16.82
CA ILE A 28 -16.47 -0.09 15.63
C ILE A 28 -17.25 1.14 16.09
N PHE A 29 -16.78 2.31 15.64
CA PHE A 29 -17.42 3.61 15.89
C PHE A 29 -17.76 4.25 14.56
N SER A 30 -18.88 4.96 14.48
CA SER A 30 -19.28 5.73 13.31
C SER A 30 -19.41 7.21 13.68
N ILE A 31 -18.98 8.09 12.80
CA ILE A 31 -19.16 9.53 12.90
C ILE A 31 -20.24 9.92 11.90
N PRO A 32 -21.35 10.55 12.32
CA PRO A 32 -22.44 10.94 11.43
C PRO A 32 -21.99 11.90 10.32
N PRO A 33 -22.57 11.86 9.12
CA PRO A 33 -22.30 12.83 8.08
C PRO A 33 -22.68 14.24 8.57
N GLY A 34 -21.87 15.25 8.16
CA GLY A 34 -22.08 16.64 8.59
C GLY A 34 -21.34 17.03 9.86
N VAL A 35 -20.78 16.08 10.60
CA VAL A 35 -19.90 16.38 11.75
C VAL A 35 -18.44 16.42 11.25
N PRO A 36 -17.63 17.43 11.63
CA PRO A 36 -16.22 17.48 11.27
C PRO A 36 -15.48 16.26 11.81
N PHE A 37 -14.99 15.42 10.91
CA PHE A 37 -14.43 14.10 11.23
C PHE A 37 -13.29 14.16 12.26
N VAL A 38 -12.29 15.01 12.03
CA VAL A 38 -11.11 15.09 12.92
C VAL A 38 -11.46 15.65 14.30
N ASP A 39 -12.47 16.53 14.37
CA ASP A 39 -12.94 17.10 15.62
C ASP A 39 -13.68 16.04 16.45
N ALA A 40 -14.60 15.31 15.83
CA ALA A 40 -15.30 14.21 16.49
C ALA A 40 -14.36 13.08 16.92
N LEU A 41 -13.35 12.78 16.10
CA LEU A 41 -12.35 11.79 16.44
C LEU A 41 -11.51 12.23 17.65
N ALA A 42 -11.07 13.50 17.69
CA ALA A 42 -10.33 14.03 18.83
C ALA A 42 -11.17 14.00 20.11
N ASP A 43 -12.45 14.40 20.04
CA ASP A 43 -13.39 14.37 21.18
C ASP A 43 -13.58 12.95 21.69
N GLY A 44 -13.78 11.98 20.79
CA GLY A 44 -13.93 10.56 21.14
C GLY A 44 -12.68 9.99 21.80
N LEU A 45 -11.49 10.32 21.30
CA LEU A 45 -10.21 9.89 21.86
C LEU A 45 -9.99 10.48 23.26
N LEU A 46 -10.26 11.78 23.43
CA LEU A 46 -10.17 12.45 24.73
C LEU A 46 -11.16 11.83 25.73
N ALA A 47 -12.40 11.67 25.35
CA ALA A 47 -13.43 11.10 26.21
C ALA A 47 -13.11 9.67 26.68
N GLN A 48 -12.42 8.89 25.84
CA GLN A 48 -12.14 7.49 26.12
C GLN A 48 -10.78 7.25 26.81
N TYR A 49 -9.76 8.03 26.46
CA TYR A 49 -8.38 7.77 26.86
C TYR A 49 -7.73 8.91 27.68
N ALA A 50 -8.26 10.13 27.69
CA ALA A 50 -7.73 11.16 28.56
C ALA A 50 -8.14 10.86 30.02
N ALA A 51 -7.15 10.82 30.89
CA ALA A 51 -7.34 10.67 32.32
C ALA A 51 -6.51 11.73 33.05
N PRO A 52 -7.10 12.53 33.96
CA PRO A 52 -6.36 13.60 34.68
C PRO A 52 -5.20 13.05 35.53
N ASP A 53 -5.35 11.85 36.03
CA ASP A 53 -4.40 11.13 36.88
C ASP A 53 -3.38 10.30 36.09
N ASP A 54 -3.59 10.08 34.78
CA ASP A 54 -2.68 9.34 33.91
C ASP A 54 -2.55 10.00 32.53
N PRO A 55 -1.66 10.99 32.38
CA PRO A 55 -1.45 11.69 31.10
C PRO A 55 -0.82 10.78 30.02
N LEU A 56 -0.20 9.67 30.40
CA LEU A 56 0.44 8.73 29.46
C LEU A 56 -0.58 7.82 28.77
N ARG A 57 -1.76 7.64 29.35
CA ARG A 57 -2.80 6.77 28.79
C ARG A 57 -3.22 7.18 27.37
N LEU A 58 -3.38 8.48 27.10
CA LEU A 58 -3.67 8.98 25.75
C LEU A 58 -2.45 8.83 24.82
N ALA A 59 -1.25 9.09 25.33
CA ALA A 59 -0.01 9.00 24.56
C ALA A 59 0.32 7.55 24.13
N ALA A 60 -0.13 6.55 24.88
CA ALA A 60 0.02 5.15 24.54
C ALA A 60 -0.84 4.71 23.33
N VAL A 61 -1.89 5.46 22.98
CA VAL A 61 -2.78 5.12 21.86
C VAL A 61 -2.09 5.37 20.53
N THR A 62 -2.18 4.42 19.60
CA THR A 62 -1.76 4.59 18.21
C THR A 62 -2.99 4.82 17.31
N VAL A 63 -2.97 5.91 16.53
CA VAL A 63 -4.03 6.25 15.58
C VAL A 63 -3.48 6.14 14.16
N LEU A 64 -4.03 5.21 13.39
CA LEU A 64 -3.71 5.00 11.99
C LEU A 64 -4.68 5.81 11.13
N LEU A 65 -4.16 6.68 10.28
CA LEU A 65 -4.91 7.62 9.45
C LEU A 65 -4.57 7.45 7.97
N PRO A 66 -5.44 7.82 7.02
CA PRO A 66 -5.17 7.58 5.60
C PRO A 66 -3.96 8.34 5.05
N THR A 67 -3.66 9.53 5.58
CA THR A 67 -2.63 10.43 5.02
C THR A 67 -1.93 11.24 6.10
N ARG A 68 -0.71 11.74 5.80
CA ARG A 68 0.01 12.72 6.66
C ARG A 68 -0.79 14.00 6.88
N ARG A 69 -1.60 14.41 5.90
CA ARG A 69 -2.51 15.56 6.06
C ARG A 69 -3.57 15.29 7.14
N ALA A 70 -4.14 14.08 7.17
CA ALA A 70 -5.09 13.69 8.20
C ALA A 70 -4.44 13.68 9.60
N CYS A 71 -3.19 13.19 9.71
CA CYS A 71 -2.43 13.25 10.95
C CYS A 71 -2.24 14.69 11.44
N ARG A 72 -1.85 15.60 10.53
CA ARG A 72 -1.69 17.03 10.85
C ARG A 72 -3.02 17.65 11.31
N ALA A 73 -4.10 17.41 10.57
CA ALA A 73 -5.43 17.94 10.92
C ALA A 73 -5.92 17.43 12.28
N LEU A 74 -5.63 16.16 12.61
CA LEU A 74 -5.98 15.62 13.93
C LEU A 74 -5.14 16.26 15.05
N ARG A 75 -3.84 16.50 14.83
CA ARG A 75 -2.99 17.26 15.79
C ARG A 75 -3.57 18.66 16.04
N GLU A 76 -3.97 19.36 15.00
CA GLU A 76 -4.60 20.69 15.12
C GLU A 76 -5.96 20.60 15.84
N ALA A 77 -6.73 19.54 15.66
CA ALA A 77 -7.97 19.33 16.39
C ALA A 77 -7.72 19.13 17.90
N PHE A 78 -6.68 18.41 18.29
CA PHE A 78 -6.26 18.31 19.69
C PHE A 78 -5.81 19.66 20.26
N LEU A 79 -5.01 20.43 19.50
CA LEU A 79 -4.57 21.77 19.93
C LEU A 79 -5.74 22.72 20.20
N ARG A 80 -6.80 22.67 19.38
CA ARG A 80 -8.00 23.48 19.61
C ARG A 80 -8.75 23.09 20.88
N ARG A 81 -8.52 21.90 21.41
CA ARG A 81 -9.17 21.35 22.62
C ARG A 81 -8.32 21.48 23.89
N ALA A 82 -7.03 21.73 23.70
CA ALA A 82 -6.13 21.98 24.81
C ALA A 82 -6.43 23.39 25.39
N GLU A 83 -7.22 23.46 26.46
CA GLU A 83 -7.73 24.72 27.05
C GLU A 83 -6.65 25.64 27.63
N SER A 84 -5.46 25.16 27.97
CA SER A 84 -4.33 26.03 28.45
C SER A 84 -3.09 25.24 28.90
N GLY A 85 -2.88 24.01 28.52
CA GLY A 85 -1.77 23.20 29.01
C GLY A 85 -1.07 22.38 27.93
N ALA A 86 0.10 21.84 28.25
CA ALA A 86 0.74 20.83 27.43
C ALA A 86 -0.08 19.54 27.50
N MET A 87 -0.31 18.92 26.35
CA MET A 87 -0.99 17.63 26.23
C MET A 87 -0.07 16.65 25.51
N LEU A 88 0.07 15.45 26.06
CA LEU A 88 0.72 14.35 25.36
C LEU A 88 -0.28 13.75 24.35
N LEU A 89 0.07 13.80 23.07
CA LEU A 89 -0.79 13.35 22.00
C LEU A 89 -0.60 11.85 21.73
N PRO A 90 -1.63 11.16 21.20
CA PRO A 90 -1.47 9.79 20.70
C PRO A 90 -0.47 9.74 19.54
N ALA A 91 0.18 8.59 19.35
CA ALA A 91 0.99 8.35 18.18
C ALA A 91 0.09 8.33 16.93
N MET A 92 0.33 9.22 15.97
CA MET A 92 -0.48 9.36 14.75
C MET A 92 0.34 8.95 13.54
N ARG A 93 -0.09 7.92 12.82
CA ARG A 93 0.64 7.32 11.70
C ARG A 93 -0.23 7.27 10.44
N PRO A 94 0.33 7.62 9.28
CA PRO A 94 -0.38 7.48 8.01
C PRO A 94 -0.32 6.04 7.49
N LEU A 95 -1.47 5.46 7.10
CA LEU A 95 -1.54 4.12 6.48
C LEU A 95 -1.03 4.10 5.03
N GLY A 96 -1.25 5.21 4.30
CA GLY A 96 -0.95 5.27 2.87
C GLY A 96 0.45 5.77 2.52
N ASP A 97 1.14 6.36 3.48
CA ASP A 97 2.44 7.03 3.32
C ASP A 97 3.34 6.53 4.45
N VAL A 98 3.66 5.25 4.34
CA VAL A 98 4.51 4.58 5.32
C VAL A 98 5.92 5.12 5.14
N ASP A 99 6.35 5.95 6.07
CA ASP A 99 7.72 6.46 6.12
C ASP A 99 8.64 5.29 6.49
N GLU A 100 9.61 4.99 5.63
CA GLU A 100 10.54 3.87 5.82
C GLU A 100 11.30 3.99 7.14
N GLU A 101 11.67 5.22 7.52
CA GLU A 101 12.33 5.49 8.80
C GLU A 101 11.41 5.26 9.99
N GLU A 102 10.12 5.57 9.86
CA GLU A 102 9.14 5.40 10.94
C GLU A 102 8.79 3.92 11.16
N LEU A 103 8.82 3.08 10.11
CA LEU A 103 8.64 1.63 10.25
C LEU A 103 9.88 0.92 10.79
N ALA A 104 11.07 1.38 10.44
CA ALA A 104 12.30 0.89 11.05
C ALA A 104 12.30 1.14 12.57
N LEU A 105 11.87 2.34 13.01
CA LEU A 105 11.72 2.68 14.42
C LEU A 105 10.66 1.85 15.16
N ILE A 106 9.61 1.36 14.46
CA ILE A 106 8.63 0.45 15.07
C ILE A 106 9.28 -0.92 15.33
N GLY A 107 10.12 -1.39 14.41
CA GLY A 107 10.91 -2.60 14.60
C GLY A 107 11.91 -2.49 15.73
N GLU A 108 12.57 -1.32 15.88
CA GLU A 108 13.55 -1.07 16.95
C GLU A 108 12.91 -0.83 18.33
N ALA A 109 11.73 -0.21 18.40
CA ALA A 109 11.02 0.01 19.66
C ALA A 109 10.42 -1.26 20.27
N ALA A 110 10.38 -2.37 19.51
CA ALA A 110 9.99 -3.69 20.00
C ALA A 110 11.17 -4.51 20.55
N ASP A 111 12.39 -3.95 20.52
CA ASP A 111 13.62 -4.61 20.98
C ASP A 111 13.85 -4.33 22.47
N ASP A 112 13.08 -4.98 23.34
CA ASP A 112 13.42 -5.15 24.75
C ASP A 112 14.48 -6.27 24.90
N GLY A 113 15.64 -6.11 24.26
CA GLY A 113 16.90 -6.71 24.71
C GLY A 113 17.09 -8.22 24.51
N ASP A 114 16.27 -8.92 23.75
CA ASP A 114 16.51 -10.31 23.39
C ASP A 114 16.75 -10.44 21.88
N ASP A 115 17.92 -10.91 21.53
CA ASP A 115 18.70 -11.10 20.31
C ASP A 115 17.95 -11.47 18.99
N LEU A 116 16.80 -10.86 18.74
CA LEU A 116 16.07 -10.90 17.48
C LEU A 116 15.92 -9.48 16.94
N GLY A 117 17.04 -8.91 16.52
CA GLY A 117 17.11 -7.65 15.75
C GLY A 117 16.25 -7.74 14.48
N GLY A 118 14.95 -7.74 14.67
CA GLY A 118 13.94 -7.90 13.62
C GLY A 118 13.59 -6.59 12.95
N GLY A 119 14.56 -5.76 12.61
CA GLY A 119 14.39 -4.82 11.53
C GLY A 119 13.97 -5.63 10.31
N LEU A 120 12.82 -5.32 9.71
CA LEU A 120 12.39 -6.01 8.49
C LEU A 120 13.54 -5.95 7.48
N ASP A 121 14.23 -7.08 7.29
CA ASP A 121 15.35 -7.22 6.33
C ASP A 121 14.79 -7.23 4.91
N LEU A 122 14.15 -6.11 4.54
CA LEU A 122 13.62 -5.89 3.21
C LEU A 122 14.55 -4.98 2.43
N PRO A 123 14.88 -5.34 1.17
CA PRO A 123 15.63 -4.47 0.30
C PRO A 123 15.04 -3.06 0.24
N PRO A 124 15.87 -2.02 0.05
CA PRO A 124 15.39 -0.65 -0.05
C PRO A 124 14.47 -0.46 -1.25
N ALA A 125 13.62 0.57 -1.21
CA ALA A 125 12.86 0.97 -2.38
C ALA A 125 13.79 1.56 -3.44
N ILE A 126 13.59 1.18 -4.70
CA ILE A 126 14.34 1.78 -5.81
C ILE A 126 14.05 3.28 -5.91
N ALA A 127 15.11 4.10 -6.05
CA ALA A 127 14.95 5.54 -6.22
C ALA A 127 14.18 5.87 -7.50
N GLY A 128 13.21 6.78 -7.43
CA GLY A 128 12.32 7.14 -8.54
C GLY A 128 13.05 7.46 -9.86
N PRO A 129 14.08 8.34 -9.88
CA PRO A 129 14.86 8.61 -11.08
C PRO A 129 15.58 7.37 -11.62
N ARG A 130 16.16 6.53 -10.76
CA ARG A 130 16.83 5.29 -11.16
C ARG A 130 15.84 4.32 -11.80
N ARG A 131 14.68 4.11 -11.17
CA ARG A 131 13.57 3.31 -11.70
C ARG A 131 13.16 3.76 -13.09
N GLN A 132 12.94 5.07 -13.27
CA GLN A 132 12.51 5.64 -14.55
C GLN A 132 13.55 5.42 -15.66
N LEU A 133 14.85 5.57 -15.36
CA LEU A 133 15.92 5.34 -16.33
C LEU A 133 16.04 3.85 -16.71
N LEU A 134 15.91 2.94 -15.76
CA LEU A 134 15.94 1.50 -16.04
C LEU A 134 14.75 1.06 -16.88
N LEU A 135 13.54 1.54 -16.56
CA LEU A 135 12.36 1.30 -17.38
C LEU A 135 12.50 1.90 -18.79
N ALA A 136 13.06 3.11 -18.93
CA ALA A 136 13.33 3.71 -20.23
C ALA A 136 14.33 2.87 -21.06
N SER A 137 15.37 2.36 -20.42
CA SER A 137 16.34 1.46 -21.07
C SER A 137 15.69 0.13 -21.51
N LEU A 138 14.72 -0.37 -20.75
CA LEU A 138 13.96 -1.57 -21.13
C LEU A 138 13.08 -1.29 -22.36
N VAL A 139 12.39 -0.15 -22.39
CA VAL A 139 11.60 0.32 -23.54
C VAL A 139 12.46 0.45 -24.78
N GLU A 140 13.65 1.09 -24.67
CA GLU A 140 14.57 1.22 -25.82
C GLU A 140 15.06 -0.13 -26.34
N ARG A 141 15.40 -1.05 -25.45
CA ARG A 141 15.81 -2.42 -25.85
C ARG A 141 14.72 -3.13 -26.62
N TRP A 142 13.48 -3.00 -26.15
CA TRP A 142 12.30 -3.58 -26.80
C TRP A 142 12.08 -3.01 -28.21
N TRP A 143 12.16 -1.69 -28.38
CA TRP A 143 12.05 -1.05 -29.69
C TRP A 143 13.15 -1.51 -30.66
N ARG A 144 14.40 -1.56 -30.20
CA ARG A 144 15.52 -2.03 -31.03
C ARG A 144 15.33 -3.49 -31.49
N ALA A 145 14.84 -4.34 -30.61
CA ALA A 145 14.61 -5.75 -30.95
C ALA A 145 13.54 -5.93 -32.04
N ARG A 146 12.59 -5.00 -32.14
CA ARG A 146 11.54 -5.01 -33.18
C ARG A 146 11.91 -4.23 -34.45
N GLY A 147 13.04 -3.58 -34.49
CA GLY A 147 13.38 -2.66 -35.56
C GLY A 147 12.46 -1.41 -35.57
N GLU A 148 11.75 -1.16 -34.48
CA GLU A 148 10.85 -0.03 -34.27
C GLU A 148 11.54 0.98 -33.36
N GLY A 149 11.15 2.22 -33.45
CA GLY A 149 11.66 3.26 -32.59
C GLY A 149 11.71 4.60 -33.31
N PRO A 150 11.60 5.69 -32.59
CA PRO A 150 11.69 7.01 -33.19
C PRO A 150 13.09 7.21 -33.76
N ARG A 151 13.15 7.69 -34.99
CA ARG A 151 14.43 7.96 -35.71
C ARG A 151 15.17 9.15 -35.12
N GLU A 152 14.49 10.07 -34.42
CA GLU A 152 15.02 11.20 -33.70
C GLU A 152 14.29 11.39 -32.36
N GLY A 153 14.98 11.73 -31.27
CA GLY A 153 14.38 11.99 -29.94
C GLY A 153 13.90 10.77 -29.19
N GLY A 154 14.39 9.57 -29.52
CA GLY A 154 13.90 8.30 -28.98
C GLY A 154 13.96 8.16 -27.47
N PHE A 155 15.00 8.70 -26.84
CA PHE A 155 15.18 8.58 -25.40
C PHE A 155 14.11 9.35 -24.60
N ASP A 156 13.76 10.56 -25.01
CA ASP A 156 12.71 11.34 -24.33
C ASP A 156 11.35 10.66 -24.38
N GLN A 157 11.06 9.97 -25.49
CA GLN A 157 9.84 9.19 -25.62
C GLN A 157 9.88 7.93 -24.75
N ALA A 158 11.03 7.26 -24.66
CA ALA A 158 11.23 6.12 -23.77
C ALA A 158 11.06 6.54 -22.31
N VAL A 159 11.60 7.68 -21.90
CA VAL A 159 11.46 8.22 -20.54
C VAL A 159 10.00 8.56 -20.22
N ARG A 160 9.25 9.14 -21.15
CA ARG A 160 7.80 9.39 -20.95
C ARG A 160 7.02 8.10 -20.77
N LEU A 161 7.25 7.11 -21.64
CA LEU A 161 6.60 5.81 -21.55
C LEU A 161 6.99 5.07 -20.25
N ALA A 162 8.25 5.15 -19.85
CA ALA A 162 8.73 4.61 -18.58
C ALA A 162 7.98 5.21 -17.38
N GLY A 163 7.64 6.49 -17.42
CA GLY A 163 6.82 7.13 -16.40
C GLY A 163 5.39 6.56 -16.32
N GLU A 164 4.77 6.27 -17.46
CA GLU A 164 3.45 5.61 -17.49
C GLU A 164 3.52 4.17 -17.00
N LEU A 165 4.57 3.44 -17.38
CA LEU A 165 4.81 2.07 -16.92
C LEU A 165 5.04 2.02 -15.42
N GLY A 166 5.82 2.93 -14.88
CA GLY A 166 6.01 3.05 -13.44
C GLY A 166 4.68 3.21 -12.70
N ARG A 167 3.79 4.09 -13.19
CA ARG A 167 2.43 4.25 -12.62
C ARG A 167 1.57 3.00 -12.77
N LEU A 168 1.69 2.27 -13.88
CA LEU A 168 0.98 1.01 -14.07
C LEU A 168 1.46 -0.04 -13.07
N LEU A 169 2.78 -0.21 -12.90
CA LEU A 169 3.38 -1.10 -11.91
C LEU A 169 2.88 -0.76 -10.49
N ASP A 170 2.89 0.53 -10.12
CA ASP A 170 2.39 0.95 -8.82
C ASP A 170 0.93 0.57 -8.59
N ARG A 171 0.08 0.68 -9.61
CA ARG A 171 -1.33 0.26 -9.54
C ARG A 171 -1.47 -1.25 -9.39
N ILE A 172 -0.69 -2.02 -10.16
CA ILE A 172 -0.70 -3.48 -10.12
C ILE A 172 -0.28 -3.97 -8.74
N HIS A 173 0.85 -3.46 -8.22
CA HIS A 173 1.32 -3.81 -6.87
C HIS A 173 0.33 -3.37 -5.80
N THR A 174 -0.19 -2.14 -5.86
CA THR A 174 -1.16 -1.63 -4.89
C THR A 174 -2.44 -2.48 -4.87
N ALA A 175 -2.90 -2.96 -6.03
CA ALA A 175 -4.06 -3.83 -6.13
C ALA A 175 -3.73 -5.32 -5.90
N ARG A 176 -2.47 -5.66 -5.61
CA ARG A 176 -1.96 -7.04 -5.48
C ARG A 176 -2.34 -7.94 -6.67
N LEU A 177 -2.34 -7.36 -7.86
CA LEU A 177 -2.59 -8.09 -9.10
C LEU A 177 -1.29 -8.68 -9.65
N SER A 178 -1.41 -9.77 -10.44
CA SER A 178 -0.31 -10.33 -11.22
C SER A 178 -0.51 -10.04 -12.71
N PHE A 179 0.57 -10.15 -13.47
CA PHE A 179 0.52 -10.07 -14.94
C PHE A 179 -0.02 -11.35 -15.60
N ASP A 180 -0.21 -12.44 -14.85
CA ASP A 180 -0.53 -13.77 -15.40
C ASP A 180 -1.86 -13.80 -16.16
N GLY A 181 -2.85 -13.01 -15.71
CA GLY A 181 -4.16 -12.92 -16.34
C GLY A 181 -4.27 -11.96 -17.53
N LEU A 182 -3.19 -11.24 -17.90
CA LEU A 182 -3.25 -10.25 -19.00
C LEU A 182 -3.60 -10.87 -20.37
N LYS A 183 -3.15 -12.10 -20.60
CA LYS A 183 -3.39 -12.81 -21.88
C LYS A 183 -4.86 -13.16 -22.08
N ASP A 184 -5.59 -13.32 -20.99
CA ASP A 184 -7.00 -13.76 -20.99
C ASP A 184 -7.99 -12.59 -21.05
N LEU A 185 -7.50 -11.34 -20.87
CA LEU A 185 -8.34 -10.15 -20.82
C LEU A 185 -8.78 -9.63 -22.20
N VAL A 186 -8.14 -10.08 -23.28
CA VAL A 186 -8.39 -9.53 -24.63
C VAL A 186 -9.24 -10.48 -25.47
N PRO A 187 -10.44 -10.06 -25.88
CA PRO A 187 -11.24 -10.81 -26.85
C PRO A 187 -10.46 -11.01 -28.16
N ALA A 188 -10.57 -12.21 -28.75
CA ALA A 188 -9.88 -12.58 -29.98
C ALA A 188 -10.09 -11.59 -31.16
N ALA A 189 -11.23 -10.87 -31.17
CA ALA A 189 -11.55 -9.87 -32.20
C ALA A 189 -10.63 -8.62 -32.17
N TYR A 190 -9.97 -8.32 -31.05
CA TYR A 190 -9.06 -7.17 -30.90
C TYR A 190 -7.60 -7.61 -30.79
N ALA A 191 -7.30 -8.88 -31.01
CA ALA A 191 -6.01 -9.48 -30.75
C ALA A 191 -4.83 -8.78 -31.44
N ALA A 192 -4.99 -8.34 -32.70
CA ALA A 192 -3.86 -7.81 -33.48
C ALA A 192 -3.30 -6.48 -32.91
N HIS A 193 -4.16 -5.57 -32.47
CA HIS A 193 -3.72 -4.28 -31.91
C HIS A 193 -3.19 -4.43 -30.47
N TRP A 194 -3.83 -5.28 -29.69
CA TRP A 194 -3.44 -5.52 -28.30
C TRP A 194 -2.24 -6.45 -28.17
N GLN A 195 -1.95 -7.25 -29.18
CA GLN A 195 -0.84 -8.21 -29.18
C GLN A 195 0.49 -7.52 -28.85
N ILE A 196 0.77 -6.38 -29.48
CA ILE A 196 1.99 -5.58 -29.24
C ILE A 196 2.07 -5.11 -27.79
N THR A 197 0.95 -4.65 -27.25
CA THR A 197 0.88 -4.17 -25.85
C THR A 197 1.07 -5.34 -24.88
N ILE A 198 0.44 -6.48 -25.13
CA ILE A 198 0.55 -7.68 -24.29
C ILE A 198 1.99 -8.20 -24.31
N GLU A 199 2.62 -8.29 -25.49
CA GLU A 199 4.01 -8.70 -25.63
C GLU A 199 4.96 -7.76 -24.86
N PHE A 200 4.74 -6.46 -24.94
CA PHE A 200 5.51 -5.49 -24.19
C PHE A 200 5.32 -5.64 -22.67
N LEU A 201 4.09 -5.79 -22.20
CA LEU A 201 3.81 -6.01 -20.78
C LEU A 201 4.34 -7.36 -20.28
N ALA A 202 4.36 -8.38 -21.12
CA ALA A 202 4.98 -9.68 -20.80
C ALA A 202 6.50 -9.55 -20.60
N ILE A 203 7.19 -8.80 -21.47
CA ILE A 203 8.63 -8.51 -21.32
C ILE A 203 8.89 -7.73 -20.02
N LEU A 204 8.04 -6.75 -19.71
CA LEU A 204 8.15 -6.02 -18.46
C LEU A 204 7.98 -6.95 -17.25
N ALA A 205 6.96 -7.82 -17.27
CA ALA A 205 6.69 -8.77 -16.19
C ALA A 205 7.85 -9.77 -15.97
N GLU A 206 8.53 -10.16 -17.06
CA GLU A 206 9.65 -11.11 -17.02
C GLU A 206 10.96 -10.45 -16.58
N HIS A 207 11.30 -9.29 -17.16
CA HIS A 207 12.63 -8.70 -16.97
C HIS A 207 12.71 -7.73 -15.80
N TRP A 208 11.61 -7.06 -15.45
CA TRP A 208 11.62 -6.07 -14.39
C TRP A 208 12.00 -6.64 -13.01
N PRO A 209 11.48 -7.80 -12.58
CA PRO A 209 11.92 -8.42 -11.32
C PRO A 209 13.41 -8.76 -11.29
N ALA A 210 13.97 -9.24 -12.40
CA ALA A 210 15.41 -9.53 -12.51
C ALA A 210 16.26 -8.26 -12.38
N ILE A 211 15.83 -7.15 -13.01
CA ILE A 211 16.50 -5.85 -12.88
C ILE A 211 16.46 -5.36 -11.44
N LEU A 212 15.33 -5.46 -10.76
CA LEU A 212 15.22 -5.09 -9.35
C LEU A 212 16.12 -5.93 -8.46
N ALA A 213 16.23 -7.23 -8.73
CA ALA A 213 17.13 -8.12 -8.01
C ALA A 213 18.61 -7.75 -8.22
N GLU A 214 19.01 -7.39 -9.45
CA GLU A 214 20.36 -6.88 -9.75
C GLU A 214 20.67 -5.55 -9.02
N GLU A 215 19.67 -4.68 -8.87
CA GLU A 215 19.79 -3.42 -8.12
C GLU A 215 19.74 -3.63 -6.59
N GLY A 216 19.42 -4.83 -6.12
CA GLY A 216 19.22 -5.12 -4.69
C GLY A 216 18.08 -4.29 -4.10
N ALA A 217 17.02 -4.05 -4.86
CA ALA A 217 15.94 -3.13 -4.52
C ALA A 217 14.56 -3.73 -4.82
N LEU A 218 13.52 -3.11 -4.26
CA LEU A 218 12.11 -3.41 -4.54
C LEU A 218 11.41 -2.22 -5.17
N ASP A 219 10.31 -2.46 -5.88
CA ASP A 219 9.39 -1.38 -6.24
C ASP A 219 8.78 -0.75 -4.98
N GLN A 220 8.59 0.58 -4.99
CA GLN A 220 8.09 1.32 -3.83
C GLN A 220 6.73 0.78 -3.33
N ALA A 221 5.79 0.50 -4.25
CA ALA A 221 4.48 -0.01 -3.89
C ALA A 221 4.54 -1.46 -3.39
N ASP A 222 5.43 -2.29 -3.97
CA ASP A 222 5.62 -3.67 -3.53
C ASP A 222 6.28 -3.73 -2.14
N ARG A 223 7.34 -2.96 -1.94
CA ARG A 223 8.00 -2.84 -0.63
C ARG A 223 7.01 -2.42 0.46
N ARG A 224 6.20 -1.40 0.19
CA ARG A 224 5.13 -1.00 1.12
C ARG A 224 4.18 -2.15 1.46
N ASN A 225 3.75 -2.93 0.47
CA ASN A 225 2.87 -4.07 0.70
C ASN A 225 3.55 -5.15 1.56
N GLN A 226 4.83 -5.43 1.30
CA GLN A 226 5.62 -6.39 2.09
C GLN A 226 5.80 -5.91 3.53
N MET A 227 6.07 -4.62 3.75
CA MET A 227 6.16 -4.03 5.07
C MET A 227 4.85 -4.12 5.85
N LEU A 228 3.72 -3.78 5.22
CA LEU A 228 2.39 -3.91 5.84
C LEU A 228 2.06 -5.36 6.17
N ALA A 229 2.41 -6.29 5.29
CA ALA A 229 2.21 -7.72 5.54
C ALA A 229 3.05 -8.20 6.72
N ALA A 230 4.32 -7.81 6.78
CA ALA A 230 5.21 -8.18 7.87
C ALA A 230 4.76 -7.57 9.22
N LEU A 231 4.31 -6.31 9.22
CA LEU A 231 3.72 -5.68 10.42
C LEU A 231 2.46 -6.42 10.88
N ALA A 232 1.61 -6.84 9.93
CA ALA A 232 0.42 -7.60 10.26
C ALA A 232 0.75 -8.98 10.85
N GLU A 233 1.81 -9.65 10.38
CA GLU A 233 2.30 -10.91 10.95
C GLU A 233 2.87 -10.69 12.36
N ASP A 234 3.67 -9.63 12.55
CA ASP A 234 4.21 -9.29 13.87
C ASP A 234 3.08 -9.01 14.88
N TRP A 235 2.07 -8.24 14.51
CA TRP A 235 0.93 -7.98 15.39
C TRP A 235 0.04 -9.21 15.65
N ARG A 236 0.06 -10.20 14.75
CA ARG A 236 -0.60 -11.49 15.03
C ARG A 236 0.17 -12.33 16.05
N ALA A 237 1.49 -12.32 15.95
CA ALA A 237 2.37 -13.04 16.87
C ALA A 237 2.47 -12.34 18.23
N ARG A 238 2.56 -11.02 18.21
CA ARG A 238 2.72 -10.13 19.37
C ARG A 238 1.72 -8.98 19.30
N PRO A 239 0.47 -9.18 19.71
CA PRO A 239 -0.53 -8.11 19.69
C PRO A 239 -0.06 -6.91 20.52
N PRO A 240 -0.20 -5.67 20.05
CA PRO A 240 0.16 -4.50 20.83
C PRO A 240 -0.68 -4.40 22.10
N ASP A 241 -0.05 -4.13 23.24
CA ASP A 241 -0.72 -3.97 24.55
C ASP A 241 -1.57 -2.70 24.59
N ALA A 242 -1.16 -1.68 23.86
CA ALA A 242 -1.85 -0.40 23.78
C ALA A 242 -2.88 -0.38 22.63
N PRO A 243 -3.96 0.43 22.76
CA PRO A 243 -5.00 0.50 21.75
C PRO A 243 -4.48 1.02 20.41
N VAL A 244 -4.83 0.33 19.32
CA VAL A 244 -4.59 0.75 17.94
C VAL A 244 -5.93 1.08 17.28
N ILE A 245 -6.06 2.27 16.73
CA ILE A 245 -7.31 2.80 16.16
C ILE A 245 -7.08 3.14 14.70
N ALA A 246 -7.72 2.43 13.78
CA ALA A 246 -7.77 2.81 12.37
C ALA A 246 -8.95 3.77 12.14
N ALA A 247 -8.67 4.99 11.68
CA ALA A 247 -9.67 6.04 11.56
C ALA A 247 -9.69 6.67 10.16
N GLY A 248 -10.89 6.76 9.57
CA GLY A 248 -11.10 7.38 8.26
C GLY A 248 -10.53 6.60 7.09
N SER A 249 -10.18 5.33 7.27
CA SER A 249 -9.78 4.44 6.17
C SER A 249 -11.02 3.92 5.46
N THR A 250 -10.97 3.97 4.12
CA THR A 250 -12.05 3.41 3.28
C THR A 250 -11.88 1.92 3.02
N GLY A 251 -10.78 1.32 3.44
CA GLY A 251 -10.49 -0.11 3.23
C GLY A 251 -10.38 -0.51 1.76
N SER A 252 -10.06 0.44 0.87
CA SER A 252 -10.08 0.24 -0.58
C SER A 252 -8.81 -0.36 -1.16
N ILE A 253 -7.80 -0.64 -0.35
CA ILE A 253 -6.53 -1.24 -0.79
C ILE A 253 -6.44 -2.66 -0.23
N PRO A 254 -6.13 -3.70 -1.05
CA PRO A 254 -6.05 -5.11 -0.62
C PRO A 254 -4.89 -5.42 0.33
N ALA A 255 -3.99 -4.49 0.57
CA ALA A 255 -2.82 -4.68 1.45
C ALA A 255 -3.15 -4.63 2.93
#